data_ee3e39d70fa55308a95651614e8b635f
#
_entry.id   ee3e39d70fa55308a95651614e8b635f
#
_cell.length_a   1.000
_cell.length_b   1.000
_cell.length_c   1.000
_cell.angle_alpha   90.00
_cell.angle_beta   90.00
_cell.angle_gamma   90.00
#
_symmetry.space_group_name_H-M   'P 1'
#
loop_
_entity.id
_entity.type
_entity.pdbx_description
1 polymer ?
#
loop_
_entity_poly.entity_id
_entity_poly.type
_entity_poly.pdbx_seq_one_letter_code
_entity_poly.pdbx_strand_id
1 'polypeptide(L)'
;MPSVCFYFQVHQPFRIKKYNFLDIGKDSDYFETKEENDLNNRFIMEKVARKSYIPTNKILFKLLKKHPEFRFTFSFSGVALEQMEMYSKETLKTFQDLVSTGRVEVLGETYYHSLSFLYSKEEFQKQVKMNMEKIEKLFGIKPRVFRCTELAYSNEIAKHAQEMGFEGILGEGVDHILGWRSPNFLYKTKNSNIKLFLKNYRLSDDIAFRFSEKSWKEHPLTAEKFAKWISDVNGNGEIVNLFMDYETFGEHQWEETGIFNFLESLPSEILKNKDNDFSTLSESIDRYSVRDEIDVPQITSWADIERDLSAWTGNEMQKDALDKLYGLEEDVLFLNDEGITDSWRRFQTSDQVYYMSTKGMGDGTVHGYFSPYKSPYDAFISFSNALSDFKLRIEEKKISKNQ
;
A
#
# COMPACT_ATOMS: atom_id res chain seq x y z
N MET A 1 -27.09 -8.38 -6.09
CA MET A 1 -26.67 -7.01 -6.48
C MET A 1 -25.29 -6.81 -5.91
N PRO A 2 -24.20 -6.79 -6.72
CA PRO A 2 -22.87 -6.58 -6.16
C PRO A 2 -22.61 -5.09 -5.95
N SER A 3 -22.12 -4.74 -4.76
CA SER A 3 -21.48 -3.45 -4.52
C SER A 3 -20.04 -3.47 -5.00
N VAL A 4 -19.64 -2.46 -5.75
CA VAL A 4 -18.24 -2.28 -6.14
C VAL A 4 -17.50 -1.52 -5.06
N CYS A 5 -16.49 -2.13 -4.48
CA CYS A 5 -15.62 -1.55 -3.47
C CYS A 5 -14.26 -1.24 -4.09
N PHE A 6 -14.06 0.02 -4.49
CA PHE A 6 -12.73 0.49 -4.86
C PHE A 6 -11.91 0.79 -3.62
N TYR A 7 -10.70 0.26 -3.58
CA TYR A 7 -9.68 0.63 -2.62
C TYR A 7 -8.39 1.00 -3.35
N PHE A 8 -7.83 2.13 -2.96
CA PHE A 8 -6.60 2.69 -3.51
C PHE A 8 -5.55 2.86 -2.41
N GLN A 9 -4.39 2.24 -2.60
CA GLN A 9 -3.21 2.47 -1.78
C GLN A 9 -2.49 3.73 -2.24
N VAL A 10 -2.24 4.66 -1.33
CA VAL A 10 -1.41 5.85 -1.57
C VAL A 10 -0.13 5.73 -0.75
N HIS A 11 0.97 5.41 -1.41
CA HIS A 11 2.25 5.23 -0.75
C HIS A 11 3.40 5.80 -1.57
N GLN A 12 4.31 6.51 -0.89
CA GLN A 12 5.62 6.91 -1.41
C GLN A 12 6.64 6.74 -0.28
N PRO A 13 7.69 5.91 -0.46
CA PRO A 13 8.72 5.72 0.56
C PRO A 13 9.65 6.94 0.66
N PHE A 14 10.30 7.12 1.82
CA PHE A 14 11.55 7.87 1.84
C PHE A 14 12.66 6.97 1.32
N ARG A 15 13.13 7.21 0.12
CA ARG A 15 14.19 6.44 -0.53
C ARG A 15 15.53 6.77 0.09
N ILE A 16 16.35 5.74 0.32
CA ILE A 16 17.72 5.92 0.75
C ILE A 16 18.51 6.44 -0.45
N LYS A 17 19.22 7.55 -0.27
CA LYS A 17 20.13 8.06 -1.31
C LYS A 17 21.27 7.08 -1.60
N LYS A 18 21.97 7.26 -2.69
CA LYS A 18 23.21 6.50 -2.94
C LYS A 18 24.19 6.77 -1.79
N TYR A 19 24.44 5.74 -0.98
CA TYR A 19 25.29 5.82 0.20
C TYR A 19 26.48 4.87 0.06
N ASN A 20 27.68 5.45 0.01
CA ASN A 20 28.91 4.69 -0.23
C ASN A 20 29.63 4.40 1.09
N PHE A 21 30.55 3.44 1.06
CA PHE A 21 31.39 3.11 2.21
C PHE A 21 32.17 4.33 2.76
N LEU A 22 32.60 5.26 1.88
CA LEU A 22 33.33 6.46 2.29
C LEU A 22 32.48 7.52 2.97
N ASP A 23 31.16 7.39 2.98
CA ASP A 23 30.22 8.30 3.64
C ASP A 23 30.00 7.93 5.11
N ILE A 24 30.37 6.72 5.50
CA ILE A 24 30.27 6.19 6.87
C ILE A 24 31.10 7.08 7.82
N GLY A 25 30.49 7.52 8.91
CA GLY A 25 31.06 8.42 9.91
C GLY A 25 31.09 9.90 9.49
N LYS A 26 30.59 10.27 8.30
CA LYS A 26 30.63 11.64 7.78
C LYS A 26 29.26 12.22 7.49
N ASP A 27 28.31 11.40 7.05
CA ASP A 27 26.99 11.85 6.58
C ASP A 27 25.89 11.08 7.31
N SER A 28 25.09 11.78 8.09
CA SER A 28 23.99 11.21 8.87
C SER A 28 22.63 11.38 8.21
N ASP A 29 22.60 12.00 7.06
CA ASP A 29 21.37 12.14 6.28
C ASP A 29 21.30 11.01 5.25
N TYR A 30 20.44 10.05 5.49
CA TYR A 30 20.30 8.86 4.65
C TYR A 30 19.28 9.03 3.53
N PHE A 31 18.35 9.98 3.66
CA PHE A 31 17.12 10.04 2.87
C PHE A 31 16.99 11.27 1.98
N GLU A 32 17.90 12.23 2.10
CA GLU A 32 17.87 13.44 1.29
C GLU A 32 19.02 13.49 0.29
N THR A 33 18.73 13.87 -0.93
CA THR A 33 19.71 14.17 -1.97
C THR A 33 19.32 15.44 -2.71
N LYS A 34 20.34 16.20 -3.14
CA LYS A 34 20.16 17.42 -3.95
C LYS A 34 20.08 17.14 -5.45
N GLU A 35 20.46 15.92 -5.86
CA GLU A 35 20.40 15.51 -7.26
C GLU A 35 18.95 15.25 -7.67
N GLU A 36 18.52 15.79 -8.79
CA GLU A 36 17.20 15.51 -9.38
C GLU A 36 17.23 14.16 -10.11
N ASN A 37 17.04 13.10 -9.34
CA ASN A 37 17.00 11.72 -9.83
C ASN A 37 15.92 10.92 -9.08
N ASP A 38 15.76 9.64 -9.42
CA ASP A 38 14.73 8.77 -8.84
C ASP A 38 14.97 8.43 -7.35
N LEU A 39 16.08 8.85 -6.74
CA LEU A 39 16.33 8.77 -5.29
C LEU A 39 15.97 10.06 -4.54
N ASN A 40 15.60 11.12 -5.27
CA ASN A 40 15.20 12.39 -4.66
C ASN A 40 13.71 12.37 -4.30
N ASN A 41 13.41 12.29 -3.00
CA ASN A 41 12.05 12.16 -2.50
C ASN A 41 11.16 13.35 -2.88
N ARG A 42 11.70 14.59 -2.85
CA ARG A 42 10.96 15.79 -3.31
C ARG A 42 10.62 15.69 -4.80
N PHE A 43 11.62 15.41 -5.63
CA PHE A 43 11.46 15.30 -7.08
C PHE A 43 10.40 14.25 -7.45
N ILE A 44 10.46 13.08 -6.81
CA ILE A 44 9.49 12.01 -7.05
C ILE A 44 8.10 12.39 -6.56
N MET A 45 7.97 12.95 -5.35
CA MET A 45 6.66 13.36 -4.83
C MET A 45 6.01 14.43 -5.76
N GLU A 46 6.76 15.43 -6.20
CA GLU A 46 6.26 16.46 -7.13
C GLU A 46 5.91 15.87 -8.50
N LYS A 47 6.69 14.89 -9.00
CA LYS A 47 6.42 14.18 -10.26
C LYS A 47 5.11 13.38 -10.16
N VAL A 48 4.96 12.55 -9.12
CA VAL A 48 3.78 11.71 -8.93
C VAL A 48 2.53 12.55 -8.64
N ALA A 49 2.67 13.62 -7.84
CA ALA A 49 1.59 14.57 -7.60
C ALA A 49 1.02 15.14 -8.91
N ARG A 50 1.89 15.56 -9.82
CA ARG A 50 1.50 16.14 -11.11
C ARG A 50 0.93 15.12 -12.08
N LYS A 51 1.53 13.92 -12.16
CA LYS A 51 1.13 12.89 -13.14
C LYS A 51 -0.06 12.07 -12.71
N SER A 52 -0.20 11.78 -11.42
CA SER A 52 -1.17 10.85 -10.87
C SER A 52 -2.15 11.53 -9.92
N TYR A 53 -1.70 11.98 -8.74
CA TYR A 53 -2.60 12.34 -7.64
C TYR A 53 -3.55 13.49 -7.99
N ILE A 54 -3.01 14.62 -8.45
CA ILE A 54 -3.84 15.82 -8.73
C ILE A 54 -4.83 15.58 -9.88
N PRO A 55 -4.44 15.04 -11.05
CA PRO A 55 -5.40 14.78 -12.12
C PRO A 55 -6.44 13.73 -11.72
N THR A 56 -6.06 12.64 -11.05
CA THR A 56 -7.00 11.62 -10.63
C THR A 56 -7.97 12.14 -9.56
N ASN A 57 -7.49 12.90 -8.58
CA ASN A 57 -8.35 13.54 -7.57
C ASN A 57 -9.38 14.49 -8.19
N LYS A 58 -9.00 15.25 -9.24
CA LYS A 58 -9.93 16.10 -9.99
C LYS A 58 -11.04 15.28 -10.67
N ILE A 59 -10.70 14.16 -11.28
CA ILE A 59 -11.67 13.25 -11.91
C ILE A 59 -12.60 12.66 -10.83
N LEU A 60 -12.05 12.10 -9.76
CA LEU A 60 -12.83 11.50 -8.68
C LEU A 60 -13.78 12.52 -8.02
N PHE A 61 -13.33 13.76 -7.83
CA PHE A 61 -14.17 14.82 -7.27
C PHE A 61 -15.35 15.18 -8.20
N LYS A 62 -15.15 15.22 -9.52
CA LYS A 62 -16.22 15.37 -10.48
C LYS A 62 -17.20 14.21 -10.43
N LEU A 63 -16.68 12.97 -10.32
CA LEU A 63 -17.50 11.76 -10.23
C LEU A 63 -18.35 11.73 -8.96
N LEU A 64 -17.79 12.11 -7.82
CA LEU A 64 -18.54 12.26 -6.56
C LEU A 64 -19.67 13.28 -6.68
N LYS A 65 -19.47 14.38 -7.43
CA LYS A 65 -20.53 15.37 -7.68
C LYS A 65 -21.60 14.86 -8.63
N LYS A 66 -21.19 14.11 -9.66
CA LYS A 66 -22.08 13.61 -10.72
C LYS A 66 -22.94 12.44 -10.27
N HIS A 67 -22.37 11.55 -9.45
CA HIS A 67 -22.98 10.29 -9.02
C HIS A 67 -23.08 10.25 -7.49
N PRO A 68 -24.27 10.48 -6.90
CA PRO A 68 -24.47 10.40 -5.44
C PRO A 68 -24.16 9.02 -4.84
N GLU A 69 -24.30 7.97 -5.64
CA GLU A 69 -24.01 6.58 -5.27
C GLU A 69 -22.52 6.27 -5.24
N PHE A 70 -21.69 7.05 -5.98
CA PHE A 70 -20.26 6.76 -6.09
C PHE A 70 -19.54 7.04 -4.77
N ARG A 71 -18.78 6.04 -4.33
CA ARG A 71 -17.94 6.07 -3.14
C ARG A 71 -16.76 5.11 -3.29
N PHE A 72 -15.72 5.33 -2.53
CA PHE A 72 -14.50 4.53 -2.59
C PHE A 72 -13.67 4.69 -1.30
N THR A 73 -12.57 3.97 -1.23
CA THR A 73 -11.73 3.87 -0.03
C THR A 73 -10.27 4.13 -0.37
N PHE A 74 -9.58 4.87 0.50
CA PHE A 74 -8.12 5.03 0.48
C PHE A 74 -7.47 4.36 1.69
N SER A 75 -6.18 4.02 1.57
CA SER A 75 -5.25 4.08 2.68
C SER A 75 -4.06 4.96 2.33
N PHE A 76 -3.45 5.54 3.36
CA PHE A 76 -2.28 6.41 3.23
C PHE A 76 -1.22 5.94 4.20
N SER A 77 -0.01 5.63 3.71
CA SER A 77 1.11 5.50 4.63
C SER A 77 1.44 6.84 5.28
N GLY A 78 1.85 6.84 6.54
CA GLY A 78 2.23 8.06 7.24
C GLY A 78 3.36 8.81 6.53
N VAL A 79 4.33 8.06 6.00
CA VAL A 79 5.47 8.64 5.25
C VAL A 79 5.04 9.30 3.93
N ALA A 80 4.00 8.82 3.26
CA ALA A 80 3.46 9.50 2.08
C ALA A 80 2.77 10.81 2.47
N LEU A 81 2.01 10.81 3.57
CA LEU A 81 1.38 12.03 4.10
C LEU A 81 2.43 13.06 4.54
N GLU A 82 3.52 12.64 5.19
CA GLU A 82 4.63 13.52 5.53
C GLU A 82 5.24 14.17 4.28
N GLN A 83 5.53 13.39 3.26
CA GLN A 83 6.09 13.91 2.01
C GLN A 83 5.14 14.88 1.31
N MET A 84 3.81 14.65 1.36
CA MET A 84 2.83 15.62 0.85
C MET A 84 2.85 16.91 1.66
N GLU A 85 2.92 16.85 3.00
CA GLU A 85 3.05 18.03 3.85
C GLU A 85 4.34 18.82 3.59
N MET A 86 5.43 18.12 3.31
CA MET A 86 6.74 18.74 3.05
C MET A 86 6.86 19.31 1.63
N TYR A 87 6.40 18.57 0.62
CA TYR A 87 6.75 18.83 -0.78
C TYR A 87 5.56 19.17 -1.68
N SER A 88 4.32 18.81 -1.30
CA SER A 88 3.13 19.01 -2.15
C SER A 88 1.84 19.19 -1.35
N LYS A 89 1.75 20.29 -0.60
CA LYS A 89 0.56 20.61 0.23
C LYS A 89 -0.74 20.70 -0.59
N GLU A 90 -0.63 21.11 -1.85
CA GLU A 90 -1.78 21.14 -2.77
C GLU A 90 -2.35 19.72 -2.95
N THR A 91 -1.49 18.72 -3.14
CA THR A 91 -1.90 17.33 -3.27
C THR A 91 -2.66 16.86 -2.02
N LEU A 92 -2.09 17.08 -0.83
CA LEU A 92 -2.76 16.76 0.42
C LEU A 92 -4.15 17.43 0.51
N LYS A 93 -4.24 18.70 0.13
CA LYS A 93 -5.52 19.43 0.12
C LYS A 93 -6.54 18.79 -0.80
N THR A 94 -6.14 18.31 -1.99
CA THR A 94 -7.08 17.64 -2.91
C THR A 94 -7.61 16.32 -2.33
N PHE A 95 -6.79 15.55 -1.60
CA PHE A 95 -7.26 14.37 -0.86
C PHE A 95 -8.22 14.74 0.28
N GLN A 96 -7.91 15.78 1.04
CA GLN A 96 -8.81 16.27 2.09
C GLN A 96 -10.18 16.71 1.52
N ASP A 97 -10.19 17.36 0.36
CA ASP A 97 -11.43 17.76 -0.30
C ASP A 97 -12.27 16.55 -0.74
N LEU A 98 -11.65 15.47 -1.21
CA LEU A 98 -12.35 14.21 -1.51
C LEU A 98 -12.96 13.59 -0.25
N VAL A 99 -12.18 13.46 0.80
CA VAL A 99 -12.62 12.85 2.07
C VAL A 99 -13.74 13.67 2.72
N SER A 100 -13.66 15.00 2.65
CA SER A 100 -14.67 15.90 3.21
C SER A 100 -16.07 15.76 2.60
N THR A 101 -16.20 15.06 1.45
CA THR A 101 -17.51 14.76 0.83
C THR A 101 -18.34 13.77 1.66
N GLY A 102 -17.75 13.07 2.65
CA GLY A 102 -18.39 12.04 3.45
C GLY A 102 -18.65 10.73 2.71
N ARG A 103 -18.11 10.56 1.48
CA ARG A 103 -18.29 9.36 0.65
C ARG A 103 -16.97 8.66 0.33
N VAL A 104 -15.91 9.07 0.96
CA VAL A 104 -14.58 8.48 0.84
C VAL A 104 -14.12 8.01 2.20
N GLU A 105 -13.91 6.72 2.33
CA GLU A 105 -13.38 6.09 3.53
C GLU A 105 -11.85 6.14 3.54
N VAL A 106 -11.25 6.19 4.72
CA VAL A 106 -9.80 6.05 4.91
C VAL A 106 -9.52 4.90 5.87
N LEU A 107 -8.64 3.98 5.46
CA LEU A 107 -8.24 2.83 6.25
C LEU A 107 -7.03 3.13 7.14
N GLY A 108 -6.86 2.29 8.18
CA GLY A 108 -5.63 2.23 8.95
C GLY A 108 -4.60 1.31 8.27
N GLU A 109 -3.31 1.67 8.40
CA GLU A 109 -2.18 0.84 8.00
C GLU A 109 -0.96 1.10 8.89
N THR A 110 0.22 0.54 8.58
CA THR A 110 1.47 0.89 9.26
C THR A 110 1.98 2.25 8.78
N TYR A 111 2.41 3.10 9.71
CA TYR A 111 2.85 4.46 9.40
C TYR A 111 4.00 4.52 8.38
N TYR A 112 5.01 3.65 8.58
CA TYR A 112 6.21 3.60 7.74
C TYR A 112 6.12 2.57 6.61
N HIS A 113 4.94 2.00 6.37
CA HIS A 113 4.75 0.95 5.36
C HIS A 113 5.74 -0.20 5.55
N SER A 114 5.86 -0.67 6.78
CA SER A 114 6.89 -1.60 7.21
C SER A 114 6.40 -3.05 7.30
N LEU A 115 7.37 -3.98 7.29
CA LEU A 115 7.12 -5.40 7.60
C LEU A 115 7.31 -5.72 9.08
N SER A 116 7.12 -4.74 9.97
CA SER A 116 7.33 -4.87 11.42
C SER A 116 6.53 -6.01 12.05
N PHE A 117 5.38 -6.37 11.50
CA PHE A 117 4.59 -7.51 11.96
C PHE A 117 5.34 -8.86 11.93
N LEU A 118 6.45 -8.97 11.15
CA LEU A 118 7.30 -10.17 11.10
C LEU A 118 8.32 -10.23 12.25
N TYR A 119 8.68 -9.08 12.83
CA TYR A 119 9.82 -8.95 13.74
C TYR A 119 9.45 -8.45 15.13
N SER A 120 8.53 -7.48 15.24
CA SER A 120 8.15 -6.85 16.49
C SER A 120 6.67 -6.49 16.50
N LYS A 121 5.90 -7.18 17.33
CA LYS A 121 4.48 -6.89 17.52
C LYS A 121 4.26 -5.49 18.11
N GLU A 122 5.10 -5.11 19.04
CA GLU A 122 5.04 -3.83 19.74
C GLU A 122 5.27 -2.66 18.77
N GLU A 123 6.30 -2.76 17.91
CA GLU A 123 6.58 -1.74 16.90
C GLU A 123 5.48 -1.70 15.83
N PHE A 124 4.98 -2.87 15.40
CA PHE A 124 3.84 -2.94 14.48
C PHE A 124 2.62 -2.19 15.03
N GLN A 125 2.20 -2.49 16.25
CA GLN A 125 1.06 -1.83 16.89
C GLN A 125 1.28 -0.33 17.06
N LYS A 126 2.52 0.07 17.39
CA LYS A 126 2.89 1.47 17.54
C LYS A 126 2.78 2.23 16.22
N GLN A 127 3.27 1.65 15.12
CA GLN A 127 3.16 2.27 13.80
C GLN A 127 1.70 2.38 13.32
N VAL A 128 0.88 1.36 13.57
CA VAL A 128 -0.56 1.43 13.26
C VAL A 128 -1.23 2.55 14.05
N LYS A 129 -0.95 2.66 15.35
CA LYS A 129 -1.49 3.75 16.18
C LYS A 129 -1.06 5.13 15.68
N MET A 130 0.22 5.30 15.33
CA MET A 130 0.73 6.55 14.75
C MET A 130 -0.01 6.92 13.45
N ASN A 131 -0.28 5.93 12.60
CA ASN A 131 -1.01 6.15 11.36
C ASN A 131 -2.46 6.58 11.64
N MET A 132 -3.16 5.89 12.55
CA MET A 132 -4.53 6.25 12.94
C MET A 132 -4.61 7.68 13.47
N GLU A 133 -3.68 8.10 14.33
CA GLU A 133 -3.59 9.46 14.87
C GLU A 133 -3.35 10.49 13.76
N LYS A 134 -2.49 10.16 12.78
CA LYS A 134 -2.22 11.01 11.62
C LYS A 134 -3.45 11.17 10.73
N ILE A 135 -4.16 10.07 10.46
CA ILE A 135 -5.41 10.06 9.67
C ILE A 135 -6.49 10.89 10.39
N GLU A 136 -6.70 10.68 11.68
CA GLU A 136 -7.67 11.45 12.46
C GLU A 136 -7.35 12.95 12.44
N LYS A 137 -6.07 13.30 12.61
CA LYS A 137 -5.62 14.70 12.58
C LYS A 137 -5.85 15.37 11.22
N LEU A 138 -5.59 14.68 10.11
CA LEU A 138 -5.62 15.26 8.76
C LEU A 138 -7.00 15.21 8.11
N PHE A 139 -7.79 14.19 8.41
CA PHE A 139 -9.05 13.90 7.72
C PHE A 139 -10.27 13.87 8.65
N GLY A 140 -10.07 13.88 9.98
CA GLY A 140 -11.17 13.79 10.94
C GLY A 140 -11.88 12.43 10.97
N ILE A 141 -11.24 11.38 10.44
CA ILE A 141 -11.78 10.02 10.34
C ILE A 141 -11.05 9.09 11.31
N LYS A 142 -11.81 8.25 12.00
CA LYS A 142 -11.27 7.11 12.73
C LYS A 142 -11.43 5.84 11.89
N PRO A 143 -10.33 5.23 11.42
CA PRO A 143 -10.38 4.02 10.59
C PRO A 143 -11.09 2.84 11.29
N ARG A 144 -11.99 2.15 10.58
CA ARG A 144 -12.67 0.92 11.04
C ARG A 144 -12.09 -0.33 10.39
N VAL A 145 -11.45 -0.19 9.25
CA VAL A 145 -10.88 -1.29 8.45
C VAL A 145 -9.39 -1.11 8.35
N PHE A 146 -8.67 -2.22 8.39
CA PHE A 146 -7.20 -2.27 8.37
C PHE A 146 -6.68 -2.89 7.07
N ARG A 147 -5.61 -2.30 6.56
CA ARG A 147 -4.80 -2.87 5.47
C ARG A 147 -3.37 -3.06 5.97
N CYS A 148 -2.90 -4.30 6.00
CA CYS A 148 -1.50 -4.57 6.32
C CYS A 148 -0.61 -4.26 5.12
N THR A 149 0.63 -3.83 5.39
CA THR A 149 1.67 -3.56 4.39
C THR A 149 1.71 -4.67 3.33
N GLU A 150 1.77 -4.29 2.05
CA GLU A 150 1.81 -5.20 0.89
C GLU A 150 0.63 -6.18 0.79
N LEU A 151 -0.53 -5.76 1.32
CA LEU A 151 -1.72 -6.60 1.45
C LEU A 151 -1.43 -7.92 2.18
N ALA A 152 -0.40 -7.92 3.06
CA ALA A 152 -0.04 -9.09 3.85
C ALA A 152 -1.21 -9.51 4.75
N TYR A 153 -1.54 -10.79 4.73
CA TYR A 153 -2.65 -11.31 5.49
C TYR A 153 -2.36 -12.72 6.02
N SER A 154 -2.70 -12.94 7.27
CA SER A 154 -2.82 -14.25 7.91
C SER A 154 -3.83 -14.19 9.05
N ASN A 155 -4.21 -15.35 9.60
CA ASN A 155 -5.07 -15.39 10.79
C ASN A 155 -4.46 -14.60 11.96
N GLU A 156 -3.13 -14.63 12.12
CA GLU A 156 -2.42 -13.92 13.19
C GLU A 156 -2.47 -12.40 13.00
N ILE A 157 -2.18 -11.91 11.78
CA ILE A 157 -2.27 -10.48 11.45
C ILE A 157 -3.70 -9.98 11.69
N ALA A 158 -4.70 -10.77 11.28
CA ALA A 158 -6.10 -10.43 11.49
C ALA A 158 -6.46 -10.36 13.00
N LYS A 159 -5.92 -11.27 13.81
CA LYS A 159 -6.09 -11.24 15.26
C LYS A 159 -5.49 -9.96 15.85
N HIS A 160 -4.29 -9.56 15.43
CA HIS A 160 -3.68 -8.30 15.88
C HIS A 160 -4.51 -7.08 15.46
N ALA A 161 -5.04 -7.05 14.23
CA ALA A 161 -5.93 -5.98 13.79
C ALA A 161 -7.20 -5.91 14.65
N GLN A 162 -7.82 -7.05 14.98
CA GLN A 162 -8.97 -7.10 15.88
C GLN A 162 -8.63 -6.62 17.31
N GLU A 163 -7.47 -7.01 17.84
CA GLU A 163 -7.00 -6.54 19.17
C GLU A 163 -6.79 -5.02 19.19
N MET A 164 -6.44 -4.40 18.07
CA MET A 164 -6.34 -2.94 17.92
C MET A 164 -7.69 -2.25 17.67
N GLY A 165 -8.79 -3.01 17.60
CA GLY A 165 -10.15 -2.48 17.48
C GLY A 165 -10.68 -2.33 16.05
N PHE A 166 -10.01 -2.88 15.04
CA PHE A 166 -10.54 -2.90 13.68
C PHE A 166 -11.65 -3.93 13.52
N GLU A 167 -12.62 -3.61 12.68
CA GLU A 167 -13.78 -4.45 12.39
C GLU A 167 -13.61 -5.26 11.10
N GLY A 168 -12.72 -4.79 10.20
CA GLY A 168 -12.41 -5.43 8.93
C GLY A 168 -10.93 -5.38 8.59
N ILE A 169 -10.52 -6.30 7.73
CA ILE A 169 -9.15 -6.40 7.20
C ILE A 169 -9.19 -6.80 5.72
N LEU A 170 -8.22 -6.31 4.95
CA LEU A 170 -8.05 -6.66 3.54
C LEU A 170 -7.08 -7.83 3.39
N GLY A 171 -7.31 -8.67 2.38
CA GLY A 171 -6.42 -9.74 1.98
C GLY A 171 -6.50 -10.02 0.47
N GLU A 172 -5.55 -10.79 -0.04
CA GLU A 172 -5.55 -11.24 -1.43
C GLU A 172 -6.52 -12.42 -1.64
N GLY A 173 -7.22 -12.42 -2.77
CA GLY A 173 -8.13 -13.50 -3.16
C GLY A 173 -7.39 -14.69 -3.80
N VAL A 174 -6.57 -15.38 -3.02
CA VAL A 174 -5.70 -16.45 -3.48
C VAL A 174 -6.48 -17.71 -3.83
N ASP A 175 -6.38 -18.19 -5.07
CA ASP A 175 -7.19 -19.30 -5.59
C ASP A 175 -7.08 -20.60 -4.76
N HIS A 176 -5.89 -20.99 -4.33
CA HIS A 176 -5.71 -22.22 -3.55
C HIS A 176 -6.30 -22.14 -2.12
N ILE A 177 -6.44 -20.92 -1.56
CA ILE A 177 -7.09 -20.67 -0.27
C ILE A 177 -8.61 -20.62 -0.44
N LEU A 178 -9.07 -19.93 -1.48
CA LEU A 178 -10.49 -19.86 -1.80
C LEU A 178 -11.07 -21.22 -2.17
N GLY A 179 -10.31 -22.05 -2.91
CA GLY A 179 -10.80 -23.30 -3.47
C GLY A 179 -12.00 -23.05 -4.39
N TRP A 180 -13.17 -23.55 -4.02
CA TRP A 180 -14.42 -23.34 -4.76
C TRP A 180 -15.12 -22.00 -4.47
N ARG A 181 -14.63 -21.26 -3.46
CA ARG A 181 -15.25 -20.00 -3.03
C ARG A 181 -14.90 -18.85 -3.99
N SER A 182 -15.76 -17.84 -4.01
CA SER A 182 -15.52 -16.61 -4.78
C SER A 182 -14.99 -15.51 -3.87
N PRO A 183 -14.05 -14.64 -4.33
CA PRO A 183 -13.59 -13.46 -3.57
C PRO A 183 -14.69 -12.40 -3.44
N ASN A 184 -15.83 -12.58 -4.12
CA ASN A 184 -16.90 -11.58 -4.23
C ASN A 184 -17.96 -11.70 -3.11
N PHE A 185 -17.56 -12.18 -1.94
CA PHE A 185 -18.39 -12.24 -0.73
C PHE A 185 -17.61 -11.72 0.46
N LEU A 186 -18.34 -11.27 1.49
CA LEU A 186 -17.76 -10.93 2.78
C LEU A 186 -17.48 -12.23 3.57
N TYR A 187 -16.25 -12.36 4.03
CA TYR A 187 -15.82 -13.47 4.86
C TYR A 187 -15.49 -13.00 6.29
N LYS A 188 -15.15 -13.92 7.16
CA LYS A 188 -14.47 -13.66 8.41
C LYS A 188 -13.20 -14.52 8.51
N THR A 189 -12.26 -14.05 9.31
CA THR A 189 -11.07 -14.81 9.63
C THR A 189 -11.39 -15.95 10.58
N LYS A 190 -10.75 -17.10 10.40
CA LYS A 190 -10.88 -18.25 11.30
C LYS A 190 -10.59 -17.88 12.75
N ASN A 191 -11.44 -18.35 13.65
CA ASN A 191 -11.36 -18.10 15.09
C ASN A 191 -11.35 -16.60 15.46
N SER A 192 -11.94 -15.74 14.64
CA SER A 192 -12.00 -14.30 14.84
C SER A 192 -13.36 -13.76 14.38
N ASN A 193 -13.73 -12.56 14.82
CA ASN A 193 -14.93 -11.86 14.37
C ASN A 193 -14.63 -10.76 13.35
N ILE A 194 -13.34 -10.53 13.05
CA ILE A 194 -12.95 -9.52 12.07
C ILE A 194 -13.39 -9.93 10.66
N LYS A 195 -13.96 -8.98 9.93
CA LYS A 195 -14.45 -9.20 8.56
C LYS A 195 -13.27 -9.16 7.59
N LEU A 196 -13.28 -10.08 6.63
CA LEU A 196 -12.22 -10.24 5.64
C LEU A 196 -12.74 -9.90 4.25
N PHE A 197 -12.12 -8.88 3.65
CA PHE A 197 -12.35 -8.47 2.27
C PHE A 197 -11.24 -9.03 1.38
N LEU A 198 -11.60 -9.88 0.43
CA LEU A 198 -10.66 -10.51 -0.49
C LEU A 198 -10.64 -9.77 -1.82
N LYS A 199 -9.43 -9.37 -2.25
CA LYS A 199 -9.22 -8.73 -3.56
C LYS A 199 -9.70 -9.64 -4.69
N ASN A 200 -10.55 -9.13 -5.56
CA ASN A 200 -10.74 -9.74 -6.87
C ASN A 200 -9.54 -9.39 -7.75
N TYR A 201 -8.47 -10.19 -7.63
CA TYR A 201 -7.21 -9.89 -8.29
C TYR A 201 -7.35 -9.89 -9.82
N ARG A 202 -8.21 -10.74 -10.39
CA ARG A 202 -8.39 -10.82 -11.85
C ARG A 202 -8.85 -9.48 -12.42
N LEU A 203 -9.94 -8.94 -11.86
CA LEU A 203 -10.48 -7.65 -12.28
C LEU A 203 -9.58 -6.47 -11.87
N SER A 204 -8.95 -6.53 -10.70
CA SER A 204 -8.03 -5.48 -10.25
C SER A 204 -6.79 -5.39 -11.15
N ASP A 205 -6.20 -6.54 -11.49
CA ASP A 205 -5.00 -6.63 -12.32
C ASP A 205 -5.30 -6.30 -13.80
N ASP A 206 -6.55 -6.47 -14.27
CA ASP A 206 -6.98 -6.01 -15.61
C ASP A 206 -6.84 -4.48 -15.74
N ILE A 207 -7.12 -3.73 -14.67
CA ILE A 207 -6.91 -2.28 -14.66
C ILE A 207 -5.43 -1.95 -14.38
N ALA A 208 -4.84 -2.55 -13.33
CA ALA A 208 -3.53 -2.14 -12.85
C ALA A 208 -2.38 -2.51 -13.80
N PHE A 209 -2.44 -3.68 -14.43
CA PHE A 209 -1.32 -4.23 -15.20
C PHE A 209 -1.64 -4.43 -16.68
N ARG A 210 -2.84 -4.94 -17.01
CA ARG A 210 -3.18 -5.31 -18.39
C ARG A 210 -3.78 -4.20 -19.24
N PHE A 211 -4.16 -3.07 -18.64
CA PHE A 211 -4.89 -1.99 -19.31
C PHE A 211 -4.23 -1.51 -20.60
N SER A 212 -2.93 -1.28 -20.58
CA SER A 212 -2.15 -0.80 -21.75
C SER A 212 -1.48 -1.90 -22.55
N GLU A 213 -1.65 -3.18 -22.17
CA GLU A 213 -1.01 -4.30 -22.86
C GLU A 213 -1.73 -4.65 -24.15
N LYS A 214 -1.16 -4.20 -25.28
CA LYS A 214 -1.75 -4.38 -26.63
C LYS A 214 -1.86 -5.85 -27.06
N SER A 215 -1.03 -6.75 -26.51
CA SER A 215 -1.05 -8.18 -26.79
C SER A 215 -2.15 -8.92 -26.03
N TRP A 216 -2.72 -8.29 -25.00
CA TRP A 216 -3.81 -8.89 -24.24
C TRP A 216 -5.07 -9.03 -25.09
N LYS A 217 -5.66 -10.24 -25.11
CA LYS A 217 -6.83 -10.56 -25.96
C LYS A 217 -8.05 -9.67 -25.72
N GLU A 218 -8.17 -9.07 -24.51
CA GLU A 218 -9.27 -8.18 -24.15
C GLU A 218 -8.93 -6.69 -24.38
N HIS A 219 -7.73 -6.39 -24.94
CA HIS A 219 -7.37 -5.02 -25.28
C HIS A 219 -8.21 -4.51 -26.48
N PRO A 220 -8.67 -3.24 -26.49
CA PRO A 220 -8.63 -2.28 -25.39
C PRO A 220 -9.69 -2.57 -24.32
N LEU A 221 -9.33 -2.32 -23.07
CA LEU A 221 -10.28 -2.38 -21.95
C LEU A 221 -11.10 -1.10 -21.92
N THR A 222 -12.39 -1.20 -22.24
CA THR A 222 -13.32 -0.08 -22.15
C THR A 222 -14.13 -0.11 -20.85
N ALA A 223 -14.61 1.04 -20.39
CA ALA A 223 -15.46 1.13 -19.21
C ALA A 223 -16.75 0.30 -19.36
N GLU A 224 -17.35 0.28 -20.56
CA GLU A 224 -18.54 -0.54 -20.87
C GLU A 224 -18.23 -2.04 -20.71
N LYS A 225 -17.13 -2.53 -21.31
CA LYS A 225 -16.70 -3.92 -21.20
C LYS A 225 -16.47 -4.31 -19.73
N PHE A 226 -15.77 -3.48 -18.98
CA PHE A 226 -15.49 -3.74 -17.58
C PHE A 226 -16.76 -3.72 -16.71
N ALA A 227 -17.67 -2.77 -16.94
CA ALA A 227 -18.96 -2.72 -16.25
C ALA A 227 -19.83 -3.96 -16.53
N LYS A 228 -19.73 -4.53 -17.74
CA LYS A 228 -20.37 -5.82 -18.04
C LYS A 228 -19.79 -6.94 -17.19
N TRP A 229 -18.46 -7.03 -17.06
CA TRP A 229 -17.81 -8.05 -16.21
C TRP A 229 -18.19 -7.91 -14.74
N ILE A 230 -18.34 -6.67 -14.24
CA ILE A 230 -18.91 -6.43 -12.90
C ILE A 230 -20.34 -7.00 -12.81
N SER A 231 -21.17 -6.72 -13.81
CA SER A 231 -22.56 -7.18 -13.84
C SER A 231 -22.68 -8.71 -13.94
N ASP A 232 -21.72 -9.38 -14.57
CA ASP A 232 -21.68 -10.85 -14.68
C ASP A 232 -21.44 -11.54 -13.31
N VAL A 233 -21.02 -10.79 -12.28
CA VAL A 233 -20.93 -11.27 -10.89
C VAL A 233 -22.30 -11.40 -10.22
N ASN A 234 -23.35 -10.75 -10.74
CA ASN A 234 -24.70 -10.80 -10.20
C ASN A 234 -25.19 -12.27 -10.05
N GLY A 235 -25.70 -12.58 -8.87
CA GLY A 235 -26.16 -13.94 -8.52
C GLY A 235 -25.05 -14.85 -7.98
N ASN A 236 -23.76 -14.47 -8.13
CA ASN A 236 -22.62 -15.24 -7.61
C ASN A 236 -21.63 -14.36 -6.83
N GLY A 237 -22.08 -13.22 -6.31
CA GLY A 237 -21.31 -12.31 -5.49
C GLY A 237 -22.19 -11.17 -4.96
N GLU A 238 -21.75 -10.59 -3.87
CA GLU A 238 -22.38 -9.46 -3.19
C GLU A 238 -21.48 -8.22 -3.20
N ILE A 239 -20.16 -8.42 -3.27
CA ILE A 239 -19.14 -7.37 -3.23
C ILE A 239 -18.10 -7.66 -4.30
N VAL A 240 -17.68 -6.65 -5.06
CA VAL A 240 -16.53 -6.76 -5.98
C VAL A 240 -15.42 -5.84 -5.46
N ASN A 241 -14.41 -6.45 -4.86
CA ASN A 241 -13.28 -5.74 -4.26
C ASN A 241 -12.20 -5.47 -5.30
N LEU A 242 -12.07 -4.22 -5.72
CA LEU A 242 -11.07 -3.74 -6.69
C LEU A 242 -9.97 -2.98 -5.94
N PHE A 243 -8.88 -3.68 -5.62
CA PHE A 243 -7.77 -3.14 -4.82
C PHE A 243 -6.54 -2.93 -5.70
N MET A 244 -5.97 -1.73 -5.66
CA MET A 244 -4.79 -1.37 -6.45
C MET A 244 -4.07 -0.17 -5.87
N ASP A 245 -2.84 0.05 -6.32
CA ASP A 245 -2.11 1.27 -6.05
C ASP A 245 -2.77 2.45 -6.76
N TYR A 246 -2.83 3.58 -6.09
CA TYR A 246 -3.45 4.78 -6.66
C TYR A 246 -2.65 5.35 -7.82
N GLU A 247 -1.35 5.14 -7.80
CA GLU A 247 -0.39 5.47 -8.87
C GLU A 247 -0.68 4.72 -10.17
N THR A 248 -1.55 3.70 -10.14
CA THR A 248 -2.10 3.07 -11.34
C THR A 248 -2.63 4.11 -12.32
N PHE A 249 -3.27 5.18 -11.82
CA PHE A 249 -3.84 6.23 -12.66
C PHE A 249 -2.82 7.36 -12.88
N GLY A 250 -2.11 7.32 -13.99
CA GLY A 250 -1.21 8.37 -14.47
C GLY A 250 0.28 8.10 -14.32
N GLU A 251 0.72 7.25 -13.38
CA GLU A 251 2.13 6.88 -13.25
C GLU A 251 2.41 5.47 -13.79
N HIS A 252 1.63 4.44 -13.42
CA HIS A 252 1.81 3.08 -13.96
C HIS A 252 1.10 2.92 -15.31
N GLN A 253 -0.14 3.39 -15.42
CA GLN A 253 -0.88 3.52 -16.67
C GLN A 253 -0.89 5.01 -17.04
N TRP A 254 -0.11 5.39 -18.04
CA TRP A 254 0.07 6.80 -18.42
C TRP A 254 -1.20 7.39 -19.02
N GLU A 255 -1.31 8.72 -19.02
CA GLU A 255 -2.46 9.45 -19.59
C GLU A 255 -2.75 9.02 -21.03
N GLU A 256 -1.70 8.83 -21.85
CA GLU A 256 -1.79 8.46 -23.26
C GLU A 256 -2.42 7.07 -23.48
N THR A 257 -2.45 6.21 -22.46
CA THR A 257 -3.14 4.92 -22.53
C THR A 257 -4.65 5.05 -22.51
N GLY A 258 -5.18 6.24 -22.14
CA GLY A 258 -6.61 6.50 -21.96
C GLY A 258 -7.16 6.11 -20.59
N ILE A 259 -6.30 5.82 -19.60
CA ILE A 259 -6.71 5.39 -18.28
C ILE A 259 -7.62 6.40 -17.56
N PHE A 260 -7.38 7.69 -17.73
CA PHE A 260 -8.23 8.73 -17.15
C PHE A 260 -9.63 8.77 -17.78
N ASN A 261 -9.75 8.58 -19.09
CA ASN A 261 -11.04 8.49 -19.78
C ASN A 261 -11.81 7.24 -19.33
N PHE A 262 -11.10 6.13 -19.13
CA PHE A 262 -11.66 4.92 -18.57
C PHE A 262 -12.24 5.18 -17.17
N LEU A 263 -11.44 5.76 -16.26
CA LEU A 263 -11.85 6.07 -14.88
C LEU A 263 -13.05 7.04 -14.86
N GLU A 264 -13.03 8.10 -15.69
CA GLU A 264 -14.13 9.09 -15.75
C GLU A 264 -15.45 8.48 -16.23
N SER A 265 -15.38 7.47 -17.10
CA SER A 265 -16.55 6.82 -17.67
C SER A 265 -17.09 5.67 -16.81
N LEU A 266 -16.22 4.99 -16.08
CA LEU A 266 -16.51 3.71 -15.43
C LEU A 266 -17.69 3.76 -14.45
N PRO A 267 -17.82 4.74 -13.53
CA PRO A 267 -18.96 4.76 -12.62
C PRO A 267 -20.30 4.92 -13.34
N SER A 268 -20.34 5.72 -14.42
CA SER A 268 -21.54 5.88 -15.23
C SER A 268 -21.95 4.56 -15.91
N GLU A 269 -20.98 3.80 -16.43
CA GLU A 269 -21.23 2.51 -17.08
C GLU A 269 -21.69 1.44 -16.07
N ILE A 270 -21.09 1.39 -14.89
CA ILE A 270 -21.50 0.46 -13.82
C ILE A 270 -22.94 0.74 -13.38
N LEU A 271 -23.32 2.00 -13.20
CA LEU A 271 -24.65 2.42 -12.73
C LEU A 271 -25.74 2.33 -13.79
N LYS A 272 -25.43 2.04 -15.06
CA LYS A 272 -26.46 1.70 -16.06
C LYS A 272 -27.24 0.44 -15.67
N ASN A 273 -26.59 -0.52 -15.03
CA ASN A 273 -27.26 -1.65 -14.44
C ASN A 273 -27.73 -1.24 -13.03
N LYS A 274 -29.03 -1.16 -12.83
CA LYS A 274 -29.67 -0.76 -11.56
C LYS A 274 -29.40 -1.72 -10.41
N ASP A 275 -28.91 -2.91 -10.71
CA ASP A 275 -28.51 -3.91 -9.72
C ASP A 275 -27.09 -3.70 -9.20
N ASN A 276 -26.32 -2.79 -9.77
CA ASN A 276 -24.98 -2.43 -9.31
C ASN A 276 -25.02 -1.16 -8.49
N ASP A 277 -24.19 -1.09 -7.47
CA ASP A 277 -23.93 0.13 -6.72
C ASP A 277 -22.45 0.20 -6.27
N PHE A 278 -22.13 1.23 -5.50
CA PHE A 278 -20.82 1.36 -4.87
C PHE A 278 -20.97 1.33 -3.36
N SER A 279 -19.95 0.83 -2.68
CA SER A 279 -19.89 0.81 -1.22
C SER A 279 -18.47 1.06 -0.75
N THR A 280 -18.31 1.72 0.38
CA THR A 280 -17.06 1.64 1.14
C THR A 280 -16.97 0.28 1.86
N LEU A 281 -15.79 -0.04 2.37
CA LEU A 281 -15.61 -1.31 3.08
C LEU A 281 -16.37 -1.31 4.42
N SER A 282 -16.40 -0.20 5.15
CA SER A 282 -17.18 -0.07 6.37
C SER A 282 -18.69 -0.17 6.13
N GLU A 283 -19.22 0.46 5.07
CA GLU A 283 -20.62 0.29 4.67
C GLU A 283 -20.95 -1.17 4.30
N SER A 284 -19.98 -1.86 3.69
CA SER A 284 -20.15 -3.28 3.35
C SER A 284 -20.18 -4.19 4.59
N ILE A 285 -19.42 -3.85 5.67
CA ILE A 285 -19.52 -4.53 6.97
C ILE A 285 -20.95 -4.43 7.52
N ASP A 286 -21.54 -3.24 7.43
CA ASP A 286 -22.86 -2.97 7.98
C ASP A 286 -24.00 -3.54 7.11
N ARG A 287 -23.75 -3.72 5.79
CA ARG A 287 -24.76 -4.16 4.80
C ARG A 287 -24.83 -5.68 4.62
N TYR A 288 -23.68 -6.36 4.56
CA TYR A 288 -23.59 -7.74 4.15
C TYR A 288 -23.33 -8.69 5.32
N SER A 289 -23.96 -9.85 5.24
CA SER A 289 -23.69 -10.95 6.17
C SER A 289 -22.41 -11.68 5.77
N VAL A 290 -21.68 -12.17 6.76
CA VAL A 290 -20.53 -13.05 6.53
C VAL A 290 -20.98 -14.34 5.84
N ARG A 291 -20.37 -14.66 4.69
CA ARG A 291 -20.69 -15.84 3.91
C ARG A 291 -20.12 -17.13 4.50
N ASP A 292 -18.86 -17.06 4.93
CA ASP A 292 -18.11 -18.22 5.46
C ASP A 292 -16.87 -17.74 6.22
N GLU A 293 -16.16 -18.68 6.81
CA GLU A 293 -14.89 -18.48 7.48
C GLU A 293 -13.72 -18.93 6.58
N ILE A 294 -12.66 -18.11 6.51
CA ILE A 294 -11.45 -18.42 5.75
C ILE A 294 -10.30 -18.66 6.70
N ASP A 295 -9.57 -19.74 6.46
CA ASP A 295 -8.35 -20.14 7.21
C ASP A 295 -7.10 -19.84 6.38
N VAL A 296 -6.27 -18.92 6.86
CA VAL A 296 -5.00 -18.54 6.22
C VAL A 296 -3.88 -18.59 7.28
N PRO A 297 -3.34 -19.79 7.54
CA PRO A 297 -2.31 -19.98 8.57
C PRO A 297 -0.95 -19.41 8.17
N GLN A 298 -0.65 -19.30 6.88
CA GLN A 298 0.58 -18.72 6.33
C GLN A 298 0.29 -17.36 5.72
N ILE A 299 1.29 -16.47 5.76
CA ILE A 299 1.11 -15.12 5.26
C ILE A 299 0.98 -15.13 3.74
N THR A 300 -0.09 -14.53 3.25
CA THR A 300 -0.30 -14.22 1.83
C THR A 300 -0.04 -12.74 1.56
N SER A 301 0.19 -12.38 0.31
CA SER A 301 0.37 -11.01 -0.18
C SER A 301 -0.17 -10.88 -1.61
N TRP A 302 -0.21 -9.69 -2.14
CA TRP A 302 -0.65 -9.44 -3.52
C TRP A 302 0.48 -9.54 -4.57
N ALA A 303 1.72 -9.71 -4.12
CA ALA A 303 2.87 -9.70 -5.01
C ALA A 303 3.10 -11.06 -5.70
N ASP A 304 3.55 -10.97 -6.94
CA ASP A 304 3.97 -12.07 -7.81
C ASP A 304 2.92 -13.19 -7.96
N ILE A 305 3.32 -14.28 -8.59
CA ILE A 305 2.47 -15.49 -8.76
C ILE A 305 2.36 -16.27 -7.46
N GLU A 306 3.41 -16.25 -6.64
CA GLU A 306 3.49 -16.98 -5.37
C GLU A 306 2.49 -16.47 -4.33
N ARG A 307 2.09 -15.20 -4.43
CA ARG A 307 1.15 -14.57 -3.50
C ARG A 307 1.60 -14.68 -2.04
N ASP A 308 2.89 -14.52 -1.79
CA ASP A 308 3.53 -14.56 -0.48
C ASP A 308 4.47 -13.36 -0.27
N LEU A 309 5.31 -13.39 0.77
CA LEU A 309 6.26 -12.31 1.07
C LEU A 309 7.65 -12.52 0.44
N SER A 310 7.83 -13.49 -0.45
CA SER A 310 9.15 -13.78 -1.04
C SER A 310 9.70 -12.64 -1.92
N ALA A 311 8.88 -11.69 -2.35
CA ALA A 311 9.35 -10.45 -2.98
C ALA A 311 10.19 -9.58 -2.04
N TRP A 312 9.99 -9.68 -0.73
CA TRP A 312 10.67 -8.90 0.33
C TRP A 312 11.63 -9.70 1.20
N THR A 313 11.46 -11.03 1.27
CA THR A 313 12.23 -11.92 2.16
C THR A 313 12.80 -13.13 1.44
N GLY A 314 12.83 -13.13 0.12
CA GLY A 314 13.12 -14.30 -0.70
C GLY A 314 14.60 -14.61 -0.89
N ASN A 315 15.51 -13.67 -0.60
CA ASN A 315 16.95 -13.88 -0.75
C ASN A 315 17.74 -13.47 0.49
N GLU A 316 19.01 -13.86 0.54
CA GLU A 316 19.88 -13.64 1.70
C GLU A 316 20.18 -12.16 1.96
N MET A 317 20.24 -11.31 0.93
CA MET A 317 20.43 -9.87 1.12
C MET A 317 19.27 -9.22 1.86
N GLN A 318 18.04 -9.59 1.48
CA GLN A 318 16.83 -9.10 2.12
C GLN A 318 16.73 -9.54 3.58
N LYS A 319 17.02 -10.81 3.86
CA LYS A 319 17.04 -11.35 5.24
C LYS A 319 18.10 -10.68 6.09
N ASP A 320 19.34 -10.60 5.60
CA ASP A 320 20.45 -9.95 6.32
C ASP A 320 20.13 -8.47 6.65
N ALA A 321 19.53 -7.75 5.68
CA ALA A 321 19.12 -6.37 5.87
C ALA A 321 18.06 -6.22 6.97
N LEU A 322 17.02 -7.04 6.94
CA LEU A 322 15.94 -7.00 7.92
C LEU A 322 16.40 -7.45 9.30
N ASP A 323 17.17 -8.54 9.40
CA ASP A 323 17.68 -9.04 10.67
C ASP A 323 18.59 -8.03 11.37
N LYS A 324 19.50 -7.39 10.62
CA LYS A 324 20.34 -6.31 11.13
C LYS A 324 19.56 -5.09 11.57
N LEU A 325 18.54 -4.70 10.80
CA LEU A 325 17.71 -3.53 11.09
C LEU A 325 16.88 -3.71 12.35
N TYR A 326 16.15 -4.83 12.46
CA TYR A 326 15.32 -5.10 13.63
C TYR A 326 16.17 -5.51 14.86
N GLY A 327 17.37 -6.05 14.65
CA GLY A 327 18.34 -6.26 15.71
C GLY A 327 18.82 -5.01 16.45
N LEU A 328 18.52 -3.81 15.92
CA LEU A 328 18.80 -2.52 16.58
C LEU A 328 17.65 -2.02 17.48
N GLU A 329 16.51 -2.71 17.52
CA GLU A 329 15.30 -2.22 18.20
C GLU A 329 15.55 -1.89 19.68
N GLU A 330 16.15 -2.80 20.44
CA GLU A 330 16.41 -2.58 21.86
C GLU A 330 17.30 -1.35 22.11
N ASP A 331 18.33 -1.18 21.30
CA ASP A 331 19.27 -0.05 21.40
C ASP A 331 18.60 1.28 21.05
N VAL A 332 17.79 1.29 19.99
CA VAL A 332 17.00 2.46 19.58
C VAL A 332 16.03 2.88 20.69
N LEU A 333 15.30 1.93 21.24
CA LEU A 333 14.35 2.17 22.32
C LEU A 333 15.03 2.62 23.60
N PHE A 334 16.20 2.03 23.93
CA PHE A 334 17.02 2.44 25.08
C PHE A 334 17.46 3.90 24.97
N LEU A 335 17.86 4.36 23.81
CA LEU A 335 18.29 5.75 23.61
C LEU A 335 17.15 6.76 23.85
N ASN A 336 15.93 6.40 23.51
CA ASN A 336 14.75 7.28 23.59
C ASN A 336 14.99 8.66 22.91
N ASP A 337 15.62 8.62 21.74
CA ASP A 337 15.95 9.78 20.90
C ASP A 337 15.02 9.75 19.68
N GLU A 338 14.24 10.83 19.50
CA GLU A 338 13.24 10.92 18.44
C GLU A 338 13.86 10.82 17.03
N GLY A 339 15.00 11.47 16.80
CA GLY A 339 15.66 11.44 15.49
C GLY A 339 16.24 10.08 15.13
N ILE A 340 16.81 9.37 16.12
CA ILE A 340 17.27 7.99 15.95
C ILE A 340 16.08 7.06 15.69
N THR A 341 15.00 7.21 16.46
CA THR A 341 13.80 6.38 16.29
C THR A 341 13.14 6.61 14.93
N ASP A 342 13.01 7.85 14.47
CA ASP A 342 12.45 8.17 13.15
C ASP A 342 13.32 7.61 12.03
N SER A 343 14.63 7.76 12.09
CA SER A 343 15.56 7.20 11.11
C SER A 343 15.45 5.67 11.05
N TRP A 344 15.44 5.00 12.20
CA TRP A 344 15.26 3.54 12.28
C TRP A 344 13.96 3.07 11.64
N ARG A 345 12.87 3.79 11.86
CA ARG A 345 11.57 3.50 11.27
C ARG A 345 11.52 3.73 9.77
N ARG A 346 12.15 4.78 9.26
CA ARG A 346 12.26 5.03 7.81
C ARG A 346 13.03 3.93 7.09
N PHE A 347 14.05 3.35 7.72
CA PHE A 347 14.73 2.15 7.20
C PHE A 347 13.81 0.92 7.10
N GLN A 348 12.75 0.84 7.90
CA GLN A 348 11.83 -0.31 7.91
C GLN A 348 10.84 -0.34 6.73
N THR A 349 10.74 0.72 5.94
CA THR A 349 9.84 0.77 4.78
C THR A 349 10.10 -0.44 3.88
N SER A 350 9.04 -1.19 3.52
CA SER A 350 9.14 -2.44 2.75
C SER A 350 9.86 -2.28 1.42
N ASP A 351 9.72 -1.13 0.77
CA ASP A 351 10.38 -0.79 -0.49
C ASP A 351 11.90 -0.95 -0.43
N GLN A 352 12.53 -0.63 0.71
CA GLN A 352 13.99 -0.74 0.85
C GLN A 352 14.49 -2.16 0.58
N VAL A 353 13.77 -3.16 1.06
CA VAL A 353 14.13 -4.57 0.82
C VAL A 353 13.52 -5.09 -0.47
N TYR A 354 12.40 -4.56 -0.95
CA TYR A 354 11.86 -4.87 -2.26
C TYR A 354 12.84 -4.56 -3.38
N TYR A 355 13.57 -3.43 -3.31
CA TYR A 355 14.61 -3.04 -4.27
C TYR A 355 15.79 -4.03 -4.31
N MET A 356 15.95 -4.88 -3.29
CA MET A 356 16.96 -5.94 -3.22
C MET A 356 16.47 -7.27 -3.81
N SER A 357 15.22 -7.36 -4.29
CA SER A 357 14.67 -8.58 -4.86
C SER A 357 15.43 -8.99 -6.12
N THR A 358 15.82 -10.27 -6.18
CA THR A 358 16.46 -10.88 -7.35
C THR A 358 15.50 -11.69 -8.22
N LYS A 359 14.22 -11.68 -7.87
CA LYS A 359 13.18 -12.34 -8.66
C LYS A 359 13.10 -11.72 -10.05
N GLY A 360 13.07 -12.57 -11.06
CA GLY A 360 12.86 -12.14 -12.44
C GLY A 360 14.00 -11.37 -13.09
N MET A 361 15.23 -11.44 -12.59
CA MET A 361 16.40 -10.75 -13.18
C MET A 361 16.67 -11.07 -14.68
N GLY A 362 15.99 -12.07 -15.25
CA GLY A 362 16.17 -12.48 -16.66
C GLY A 362 15.24 -11.81 -17.66
N ASP A 363 14.09 -11.28 -17.26
CA ASP A 363 12.98 -10.97 -18.17
C ASP A 363 12.42 -9.53 -18.12
N GLY A 364 13.19 -8.55 -17.67
CA GLY A 364 12.73 -7.13 -17.66
C GLY A 364 11.53 -6.87 -16.76
N THR A 365 11.54 -7.41 -15.58
CA THR A 365 10.43 -7.63 -14.69
C THR A 365 9.97 -6.41 -13.92
N VAL A 366 8.77 -6.55 -13.33
CA VAL A 366 8.07 -5.59 -12.46
C VAL A 366 8.98 -5.03 -11.35
N HIS A 367 9.83 -5.86 -10.74
CA HIS A 367 10.77 -5.44 -9.69
C HIS A 367 11.78 -4.37 -10.15
N GLY A 368 12.31 -4.50 -11.37
CA GLY A 368 13.20 -3.49 -11.96
C GLY A 368 12.50 -2.18 -12.30
N TYR A 369 11.22 -2.25 -12.65
CA TYR A 369 10.42 -1.05 -12.95
C TYR A 369 10.24 -0.14 -11.73
N PHE A 370 10.01 -0.71 -10.55
CA PHE A 370 9.79 0.06 -9.32
C PHE A 370 11.08 0.48 -8.61
N SER A 371 12.24 -0.10 -8.95
CA SER A 371 13.48 0.19 -8.26
C SER A 371 14.16 1.46 -8.80
N PRO A 372 14.51 2.44 -7.93
CA PRO A 372 15.30 3.59 -8.32
C PRO A 372 16.80 3.27 -8.48
N TYR A 373 17.21 2.05 -8.13
CA TYR A 373 18.59 1.57 -8.23
C TYR A 373 18.81 0.81 -9.53
N LYS A 374 20.07 0.81 -10.00
CA LYS A 374 20.45 0.10 -11.24
C LYS A 374 20.43 -1.42 -11.10
N SER A 375 20.60 -1.92 -9.89
CA SER A 375 20.55 -3.34 -9.57
C SER A 375 20.12 -3.58 -8.11
N PRO A 376 19.64 -4.80 -7.78
CA PRO A 376 19.38 -5.21 -6.40
C PRO A 376 20.62 -5.11 -5.50
N TYR A 377 21.80 -5.29 -6.06
CA TYR A 377 23.08 -5.19 -5.35
C TYR A 377 23.40 -3.74 -4.97
N ASP A 378 23.12 -2.76 -5.86
CA ASP A 378 23.30 -1.34 -5.55
C ASP A 378 22.37 -0.90 -4.42
N ALA A 379 21.13 -1.41 -4.40
CA ALA A 379 20.18 -1.17 -3.32
C ALA A 379 20.71 -1.73 -1.99
N PHE A 380 21.16 -2.99 -2.00
CA PHE A 380 21.71 -3.65 -0.81
C PHE A 380 22.97 -2.94 -0.29
N ILE A 381 23.89 -2.53 -1.17
CA ILE A 381 25.12 -1.81 -0.79
C ILE A 381 24.76 -0.47 -0.15
N SER A 382 23.88 0.32 -0.76
CA SER A 382 23.49 1.63 -0.21
C SER A 382 22.80 1.47 1.14
N PHE A 383 21.87 0.52 1.27
CA PHE A 383 21.20 0.22 2.52
C PHE A 383 22.18 -0.24 3.62
N SER A 384 23.05 -1.21 3.31
CA SER A 384 23.98 -1.78 4.27
C SER A 384 25.01 -0.77 4.77
N ASN A 385 25.51 0.12 3.89
CA ASN A 385 26.42 1.18 4.29
C ASN A 385 25.71 2.23 5.17
N ALA A 386 24.51 2.65 4.80
CA ALA A 386 23.71 3.59 5.60
C ALA A 386 23.34 3.00 6.96
N LEU A 387 22.95 1.74 7.01
CA LEU A 387 22.64 1.05 8.26
C LEU A 387 23.88 0.85 9.14
N SER A 388 25.06 0.64 8.54
CA SER A 388 26.34 0.54 9.27
C SER A 388 26.71 1.87 9.92
N ASP A 389 26.55 3.00 9.21
CA ASP A 389 26.73 4.33 9.79
C ASP A 389 25.73 4.58 10.92
N PHE A 390 24.47 4.25 10.68
CA PHE A 390 23.40 4.41 11.67
C PHE A 390 23.71 3.63 12.96
N LYS A 391 24.19 2.39 12.83
CA LYS A 391 24.63 1.58 13.99
C LYS A 391 25.76 2.24 14.77
N LEU A 392 26.80 2.77 14.08
CA LEU A 392 27.89 3.50 14.74
C LEU A 392 27.37 4.68 15.56
N ARG A 393 26.43 5.44 15.02
CA ARG A 393 25.80 6.57 15.74
C ARG A 393 25.02 6.15 16.97
N ILE A 394 24.32 5.02 16.89
CA ILE A 394 23.65 4.42 18.07
C ILE A 394 24.69 4.09 19.14
N GLU A 395 25.80 3.44 18.77
CA GLU A 395 26.87 3.05 19.71
C GLU A 395 27.51 4.28 20.36
N GLU A 396 27.82 5.33 19.59
CA GLU A 396 28.37 6.59 20.10
C GLU A 396 27.41 7.26 21.10
N LYS A 397 26.11 7.32 20.79
CA LYS A 397 25.11 7.89 21.69
C LYS A 397 24.93 7.07 22.96
N LYS A 398 25.01 5.73 22.88
CA LYS A 398 24.97 4.84 24.06
C LYS A 398 26.15 5.11 24.99
N ILE A 399 27.36 5.26 24.45
CA ILE A 399 28.56 5.59 25.24
C ILE A 399 28.35 6.94 25.94
N SER A 400 27.89 7.95 25.22
CA SER A 400 27.66 9.30 25.78
C SER A 400 26.54 9.32 26.84
N LYS A 401 25.54 8.45 26.72
CA LYS A 401 24.42 8.37 27.69
C LYS A 401 24.82 7.66 28.99
N ASN A 402 25.85 6.79 28.94
CA ASN A 402 26.33 6.04 30.10
C ASN A 402 27.46 6.79 30.85
N GLN A 403 27.94 7.89 30.37
CA GLN A 403 28.87 8.83 31.01
C GLN A 403 28.13 9.93 31.76
#